data_83d479984452f12ec9a8900afef04151
#
_entry.id   83d479984452f12ec9a8900afef04151
#
_cell.length_a   1.000
_cell.length_b   1.000
_cell.length_c   1.000
_cell.angle_alpha   90.00
_cell.angle_beta   90.00
_cell.angle_gamma   90.00
#
_symmetry.space_group_name_H-M   'P 1'
#
loop_
_entity.id
_entity.type
_entity.pdbx_description
1 polymer ?
#
loop_
_entity_poly.entity_id
_entity_poly.type
_entity_poly.pdbx_seq_one_letter_code
_entity_poly.pdbx_strand_id
1 'polypeptide(L)'
;MSQTALVFGLARLGWGPGFEQEFEQYESAGFVPGRVSVQHRGAYDVLVADGEVRAGLPGKLLHDAGDKVDLPAVGDWVAVDPPDGGQSTIRGVLARRTAFTRTAASDQHRISEQQVVAANVDTVFLVQALAEDYNPRRLERYLVLAWESGAQPVVVLTKADLSGDVEGIVAEVESIAVGVPVHAVSNMTGEGIDALRPYFAPNRTVAALGSSGVGKSTLINSLSGEEVMATGDVRRDGRGRHTTTRRELIPVPGGGFFLDTPGMRELQLAEASGGITETFEDVTELAALCRFSDCAHQSEPGCAVQEALRDGTLDPERWTSYRKLQGELAMLERKLDARARAEERKKWRRFSKAQRKDAW
;
A
#
# COMPACT_ATOMS: atom_id res chain seq x y z
N MET A 1 32.88 -8.43 -7.21
CA MET A 1 32.46 -8.79 -5.84
C MET A 1 31.45 -9.91 -5.98
N SER A 2 31.76 -11.07 -5.41
CA SER A 2 30.99 -12.30 -5.56
C SER A 2 29.61 -12.11 -4.91
N GLN A 3 28.54 -12.16 -5.70
CA GLN A 3 27.19 -12.33 -5.18
C GLN A 3 27.13 -13.71 -4.52
N THR A 4 27.24 -13.73 -3.20
CA THR A 4 26.88 -14.90 -2.42
C THR A 4 25.38 -15.07 -2.64
N ALA A 5 24.97 -16.09 -3.38
CA ALA A 5 23.57 -16.42 -3.59
C ALA A 5 22.93 -16.62 -2.21
N LEU A 6 22.10 -15.66 -1.82
CA LEU A 6 21.29 -15.74 -0.59
C LEU A 6 20.24 -16.82 -0.84
N VAL A 7 20.48 -18.02 -0.35
CA VAL A 7 19.47 -19.10 -0.35
C VAL A 7 18.46 -18.76 0.73
N PHE A 8 17.31 -18.25 0.30
CA PHE A 8 16.16 -18.03 1.17
C PHE A 8 15.28 -19.27 1.08
N GLY A 9 15.13 -20.03 2.15
CA GLY A 9 14.00 -20.98 2.19
C GLY A 9 12.68 -20.22 2.03
N LEU A 10 11.72 -20.75 1.27
CA LEU A 10 10.43 -20.08 0.97
C LEU A 10 9.73 -19.52 2.22
N ALA A 11 9.81 -20.24 3.34
CA ALA A 11 9.24 -19.79 4.61
C ALA A 11 9.79 -18.43 5.07
N ARG A 12 11.07 -18.15 4.83
CA ARG A 12 11.67 -16.83 5.15
C ARG A 12 11.15 -15.71 4.26
N LEU A 13 10.75 -16.05 3.04
CA LEU A 13 10.14 -15.09 2.11
C LEU A 13 8.67 -14.80 2.44
N GLY A 14 8.08 -15.46 3.44
CA GLY A 14 6.68 -15.29 3.83
C GLY A 14 5.72 -16.31 3.20
N TRP A 15 6.25 -17.42 2.65
CA TRP A 15 5.46 -18.54 2.19
C TRP A 15 4.74 -19.23 3.34
N GLY A 16 3.50 -19.65 3.14
CA GLY A 16 2.72 -20.34 4.15
C GLY A 16 1.48 -21.03 3.58
N PRO A 17 0.69 -21.71 4.44
CA PRO A 17 -0.37 -22.64 4.03
C PRO A 17 -1.38 -22.06 3.02
N GLY A 18 -1.71 -20.77 3.12
CA GLY A 18 -2.65 -20.15 2.16
C GLY A 18 -2.09 -20.09 0.74
N PHE A 19 -0.79 -19.82 0.59
CA PHE A 19 -0.14 -19.82 -0.72
C PHE A 19 0.15 -21.24 -1.20
N GLU A 20 0.45 -22.18 -0.30
CA GLU A 20 0.62 -23.59 -0.64
C GLU A 20 -0.63 -24.16 -1.32
N GLN A 21 -1.79 -23.94 -0.72
CA GLN A 21 -3.07 -24.41 -1.26
C GLN A 21 -3.36 -23.82 -2.65
N GLU A 22 -3.13 -22.53 -2.85
CA GLU A 22 -3.34 -21.90 -4.14
C GLU A 22 -2.33 -22.37 -5.21
N PHE A 23 -1.13 -22.76 -4.77
CA PHE A 23 -0.05 -23.16 -5.66
C PHE A 23 -0.22 -24.60 -6.20
N GLU A 24 -1.01 -25.47 -5.57
CA GLU A 24 -1.24 -26.87 -5.98
C GLU A 24 -1.53 -27.01 -7.47
N GLN A 25 -2.31 -26.09 -8.03
CA GLN A 25 -2.64 -26.10 -9.46
C GLN A 25 -1.42 -25.87 -10.38
N TYR A 26 -0.38 -25.22 -9.90
CA TYR A 26 0.85 -24.94 -10.63
C TYR A 26 1.91 -26.01 -10.41
N GLU A 27 1.94 -26.63 -9.25
CA GLU A 27 2.90 -27.67 -8.89
C GLU A 27 2.78 -28.89 -9.82
N SER A 28 1.56 -29.32 -10.14
CA SER A 28 1.30 -30.43 -11.06
C SER A 28 1.82 -30.16 -12.48
N ALA A 29 1.99 -28.90 -12.88
CA ALA A 29 2.56 -28.50 -14.16
C ALA A 29 4.09 -28.30 -14.13
N GLY A 30 4.73 -28.56 -12.96
CA GLY A 30 6.19 -28.48 -12.78
C GLY A 30 6.72 -27.07 -12.58
N PHE A 31 5.87 -26.10 -12.24
CA PHE A 31 6.32 -24.73 -11.89
C PHE A 31 6.84 -24.66 -10.45
N VAL A 32 7.59 -23.61 -10.17
CA VAL A 32 8.12 -23.35 -8.80
C VAL A 32 7.55 -22.02 -8.27
N PRO A 33 7.29 -21.94 -6.93
CA PRO A 33 6.85 -20.71 -6.32
C PRO A 33 8.01 -19.72 -6.19
N GLY A 34 7.71 -18.44 -6.44
CA GLY A 34 8.66 -17.37 -6.27
C GLY A 34 8.01 -16.09 -5.80
N ARG A 35 8.78 -15.22 -5.14
CA ARG A 35 8.33 -13.91 -4.69
C ARG A 35 8.98 -12.81 -5.51
N VAL A 36 8.20 -11.91 -6.06
CA VAL A 36 8.71 -10.78 -6.87
C VAL A 36 9.50 -9.85 -5.97
N SER A 37 10.81 -9.73 -6.22
CA SER A 37 11.72 -8.84 -5.48
C SER A 37 11.88 -7.49 -6.14
N VAL A 38 11.98 -7.44 -7.49
CA VAL A 38 12.16 -6.18 -8.24
C VAL A 38 11.29 -6.18 -9.49
N GLN A 39 10.68 -5.04 -9.76
CA GLN A 39 9.98 -4.79 -11.02
C GLN A 39 10.84 -3.95 -11.97
N HIS A 40 11.11 -4.47 -13.16
CA HIS A 40 11.79 -3.79 -14.25
C HIS A 40 10.83 -3.47 -15.41
N ARG A 41 11.33 -2.77 -16.41
CA ARG A 41 10.56 -2.53 -17.64
C ARG A 41 10.48 -3.81 -18.47
N GLY A 42 9.37 -4.55 -18.33
CA GLY A 42 9.11 -5.79 -19.07
C GLY A 42 9.71 -7.07 -18.48
N ALA A 43 10.30 -7.02 -17.27
CA ALA A 43 10.83 -8.18 -16.58
C ALA A 43 10.75 -8.00 -15.06
N TYR A 44 10.95 -9.09 -14.33
CA TYR A 44 10.91 -9.14 -12.87
C TYR A 44 12.10 -9.94 -12.35
N ASP A 45 12.68 -9.51 -11.23
CA ASP A 45 13.52 -10.38 -10.44
C ASP A 45 12.61 -11.10 -9.43
N VAL A 46 12.79 -12.40 -9.30
CA VAL A 46 11.93 -13.27 -8.50
C VAL A 46 12.80 -14.14 -7.60
N LEU A 47 12.59 -14.03 -6.29
CA LEU A 47 13.23 -14.88 -5.29
C LEU A 47 12.53 -16.23 -5.26
N VAL A 48 13.28 -17.29 -5.51
CA VAL A 48 12.85 -18.69 -5.41
C VAL A 48 13.59 -19.38 -4.25
N ALA A 49 13.26 -20.63 -3.95
CA ALA A 49 13.87 -21.35 -2.83
C ALA A 49 15.41 -21.34 -2.86
N ASP A 50 16.00 -21.50 -4.03
CA ASP A 50 17.44 -21.71 -4.22
C ASP A 50 18.16 -20.48 -4.80
N GLY A 51 17.54 -19.29 -4.76
CA GLY A 51 18.18 -18.06 -5.24
C GLY A 51 17.22 -17.05 -5.88
N GLU A 52 17.71 -16.36 -6.90
CA GLU A 52 16.96 -15.35 -7.64
C GLU A 52 16.99 -15.66 -9.14
N VAL A 53 15.84 -15.50 -9.81
CA VAL A 53 15.71 -15.67 -11.25
C VAL A 53 15.17 -14.41 -11.90
N ARG A 54 15.62 -14.15 -13.14
CA ARG A 54 15.02 -13.11 -13.99
C ARG A 54 13.87 -13.74 -14.79
N ALA A 55 12.66 -13.21 -14.63
CA ALA A 55 11.46 -13.72 -15.27
C ALA A 55 10.77 -12.66 -16.14
N GLY A 56 10.26 -13.11 -17.30
CA GLY A 56 9.42 -12.30 -18.19
C GLY A 56 7.94 -12.63 -18.02
N LEU A 57 7.08 -11.85 -18.70
CA LEU A 57 5.65 -12.15 -18.83
C LEU A 57 5.38 -12.72 -20.23
N PRO A 58 4.60 -13.82 -20.34
CA PRO A 58 4.15 -14.30 -21.64
C PRO A 58 3.17 -13.29 -22.25
N GLY A 59 3.21 -13.14 -23.58
CA GLY A 59 2.32 -12.23 -24.29
C GLY A 59 0.84 -12.48 -24.02
N LYS A 60 0.47 -13.74 -23.77
CA LYS A 60 -0.90 -14.12 -23.38
C LYS A 60 -1.31 -13.46 -22.05
N LEU A 61 -0.47 -13.50 -21.04
CA LEU A 61 -0.76 -12.92 -19.71
C LEU A 61 -0.86 -11.38 -19.79
N LEU A 62 -0.05 -10.75 -20.66
CA LEU A 62 -0.14 -9.32 -20.95
C LEU A 62 -1.43 -8.95 -21.71
N HIS A 63 -1.93 -9.84 -22.56
CA HIS A 63 -3.13 -9.61 -23.36
C HIS A 63 -4.41 -9.93 -22.57
N ASP A 64 -4.38 -10.97 -21.74
CA ASP A 64 -5.52 -11.44 -20.93
C ASP A 64 -5.68 -10.61 -19.66
N ALA A 65 -4.62 -9.90 -19.21
CA ALA A 65 -4.71 -8.93 -18.14
C ALA A 65 -5.73 -7.83 -18.53
N GLY A 66 -6.90 -7.91 -17.94
CA GLY A 66 -8.00 -6.97 -18.21
C GLY A 66 -7.68 -5.55 -17.74
N ASP A 67 -6.88 -5.44 -16.67
CA ASP A 67 -6.35 -4.20 -16.10
C ASP A 67 -4.91 -4.45 -15.60
N LYS A 68 -4.14 -3.38 -15.33
CA LYS A 68 -2.78 -3.48 -14.78
C LYS A 68 -2.74 -4.04 -13.35
N VAL A 69 -3.88 -4.13 -12.67
CA VAL A 69 -3.98 -4.78 -11.36
C VAL A 69 -3.70 -6.29 -11.42
N ASP A 70 -3.94 -6.93 -12.58
CA ASP A 70 -3.71 -8.35 -12.78
C ASP A 70 -2.23 -8.68 -13.06
N LEU A 71 -1.41 -7.66 -13.30
CA LEU A 71 0.02 -7.83 -13.54
C LEU A 71 0.78 -7.99 -12.23
N PRO A 72 1.91 -8.74 -12.23
CA PRO A 72 2.74 -8.88 -11.04
C PRO A 72 3.26 -7.54 -10.52
N ALA A 73 3.28 -7.39 -9.21
CA ALA A 73 3.87 -6.28 -8.49
C ALA A 73 4.93 -6.78 -7.49
N VAL A 74 5.76 -5.88 -6.96
CA VAL A 74 6.73 -6.25 -5.93
C VAL A 74 6.01 -6.74 -4.68
N GLY A 75 6.49 -7.88 -4.15
CA GLY A 75 5.89 -8.60 -3.03
C GLY A 75 4.90 -9.69 -3.44
N ASP A 76 4.47 -9.76 -4.70
CA ASP A 76 3.58 -10.83 -5.18
C ASP A 76 4.26 -12.21 -5.15
N TRP A 77 3.44 -13.22 -4.83
CA TRP A 77 3.78 -14.59 -5.08
C TRP A 77 3.35 -15.01 -6.48
N VAL A 78 4.23 -15.68 -7.18
CA VAL A 78 4.06 -16.07 -8.59
C VAL A 78 4.48 -17.50 -8.81
N ALA A 79 3.87 -18.15 -9.80
CA ALA A 79 4.35 -19.42 -10.35
C ALA A 79 5.31 -19.10 -11.51
N VAL A 80 6.52 -19.62 -11.46
CA VAL A 80 7.54 -19.41 -12.50
C VAL A 80 8.06 -20.72 -13.07
N ASP A 81 8.55 -20.70 -14.31
CA ASP A 81 9.31 -21.83 -14.85
C ASP A 81 10.51 -22.14 -13.95
N PRO A 82 10.84 -23.42 -13.72
CA PRO A 82 12.05 -23.78 -12.98
C PRO A 82 13.30 -23.13 -13.57
N PRO A 83 14.28 -22.74 -12.74
CA PRO A 83 15.53 -22.18 -13.23
C PRO A 83 16.36 -23.23 -13.96
N ASP A 84 16.42 -23.12 -15.29
CA ASP A 84 17.20 -24.00 -16.17
C ASP A 84 18.45 -23.32 -16.77
N GLY A 85 18.82 -22.16 -16.23
CA GLY A 85 19.93 -21.32 -16.70
C GLY A 85 19.55 -20.32 -17.81
N GLY A 86 18.28 -20.31 -18.25
CA GLY A 86 17.68 -19.33 -19.16
C GLY A 86 16.87 -18.25 -18.44
N GLN A 87 16.14 -17.48 -19.23
CA GLN A 87 15.15 -16.53 -18.72
C GLN A 87 13.86 -17.29 -18.36
N SER A 88 13.48 -17.26 -17.09
CA SER A 88 12.23 -17.86 -16.62
C SER A 88 11.01 -17.05 -17.08
N THR A 89 9.83 -17.65 -17.03
CA THR A 89 8.55 -16.99 -17.37
C THR A 89 7.59 -17.09 -16.20
N ILE A 90 6.95 -15.99 -15.84
CA ILE A 90 5.85 -15.98 -14.87
C ILE A 90 4.61 -16.58 -15.53
N ARG A 91 4.07 -17.63 -14.93
CA ARG A 91 2.90 -18.39 -15.44
C ARG A 91 1.60 -18.00 -14.78
N GLY A 92 1.67 -17.48 -13.57
CA GLY A 92 0.51 -17.01 -12.81
C GLY A 92 0.92 -16.14 -11.62
N VAL A 93 -0.02 -15.35 -11.14
CA VAL A 93 0.07 -14.55 -9.91
C VAL A 93 -0.91 -15.16 -8.92
N LEU A 94 -0.46 -15.43 -7.69
CA LEU A 94 -1.30 -15.95 -6.61
C LEU A 94 -2.13 -14.81 -6.01
N ALA A 95 -3.23 -15.16 -5.34
CA ALA A 95 -4.07 -14.18 -4.67
C ALA A 95 -3.28 -13.38 -3.61
N ARG A 96 -3.50 -12.10 -3.61
CA ARG A 96 -2.85 -11.16 -2.70
C ARG A 96 -3.57 -11.16 -1.36
N ARG A 97 -2.82 -11.22 -0.26
CA ARG A 97 -3.37 -11.00 1.08
C ARG A 97 -3.63 -9.52 1.34
N THR A 98 -2.72 -8.69 0.86
CA THR A 98 -2.77 -7.23 0.97
C THR A 98 -2.29 -6.60 -0.32
N ALA A 99 -2.85 -5.45 -0.71
CA ALA A 99 -2.46 -4.77 -1.94
C ALA A 99 -2.60 -3.24 -1.82
N PHE A 100 -1.54 -2.53 -2.11
CA PHE A 100 -1.60 -1.08 -2.30
C PHE A 100 -1.77 -0.78 -3.79
N THR A 101 -2.86 -0.09 -4.13
CA THR A 101 -3.20 0.28 -5.51
C THR A 101 -3.05 1.78 -5.72
N ARG A 102 -2.69 2.16 -6.94
CA ARG A 102 -2.75 3.56 -7.38
C ARG A 102 -3.46 3.67 -8.71
N THR A 103 -4.14 4.77 -8.90
CA THR A 103 -4.64 5.14 -10.22
C THR A 103 -3.53 5.83 -10.98
N ALA A 104 -3.11 5.27 -12.13
CA ALA A 104 -2.11 5.91 -12.97
C ALA A 104 -2.66 7.23 -13.50
N ALA A 105 -1.88 8.33 -13.39
CA ALA A 105 -2.23 9.59 -14.01
C ALA A 105 -2.37 9.38 -15.53
N SER A 106 -3.56 9.65 -16.06
CA SER A 106 -3.81 9.56 -17.49
C SER A 106 -3.67 10.93 -18.13
N ASP A 107 -3.02 11.00 -19.30
CA ASP A 107 -3.23 12.11 -20.23
C ASP A 107 -4.74 12.26 -20.50
N GLN A 108 -5.22 13.47 -20.72
CA GLN A 108 -6.65 13.86 -20.78
C GLN A 108 -7.56 12.98 -21.66
N HIS A 109 -7.00 11.99 -22.37
CA HIS A 109 -7.73 11.10 -23.30
C HIS A 109 -7.52 9.59 -23.04
N ARG A 110 -6.73 9.19 -22.00
CA ARG A 110 -6.53 7.79 -21.65
C ARG A 110 -7.27 7.46 -20.34
N ILE A 111 -7.88 6.31 -20.32
CA ILE A 111 -8.59 5.75 -19.19
C ILE A 111 -7.61 5.58 -18.03
N SER A 112 -7.93 6.12 -16.84
CA SER A 112 -7.15 5.88 -15.62
C SER A 112 -7.08 4.38 -15.34
N GLU A 113 -5.90 3.79 -15.43
CA GLU A 113 -5.69 2.37 -15.14
C GLU A 113 -5.26 2.22 -13.68
N GLN A 114 -5.88 1.31 -12.96
CA GLN A 114 -5.41 0.94 -11.63
C GLN A 114 -4.18 0.04 -11.74
N GLN A 115 -3.23 0.24 -10.85
CA GLN A 115 -2.00 -0.54 -10.78
C GLN A 115 -1.68 -0.89 -9.34
N VAL A 116 -1.38 -2.15 -9.07
CA VAL A 116 -0.79 -2.55 -7.78
C VAL A 116 0.65 -2.06 -7.73
N VAL A 117 1.00 -1.41 -6.64
CA VAL A 117 2.36 -0.86 -6.42
C VAL A 117 3.15 -1.65 -5.40
N ALA A 118 2.46 -2.31 -4.47
CA ALA A 118 3.03 -3.17 -3.44
C ALA A 118 2.00 -4.25 -3.08
N ALA A 119 2.46 -5.48 -2.86
CA ALA A 119 1.61 -6.61 -2.50
C ALA A 119 2.19 -7.40 -1.32
N ASN A 120 1.30 -8.08 -0.58
CA ASN A 120 1.65 -8.97 0.52
C ASN A 120 2.53 -8.29 1.58
N VAL A 121 2.16 -7.04 1.94
CA VAL A 121 2.73 -6.25 3.03
C VAL A 121 1.99 -6.62 4.32
N ASP A 122 2.71 -7.05 5.36
CA ASP A 122 2.11 -7.36 6.65
C ASP A 122 1.84 -6.09 7.47
N THR A 123 2.83 -5.18 7.51
CA THR A 123 2.75 -3.95 8.31
C THR A 123 3.11 -2.74 7.47
N VAL A 124 2.36 -1.65 7.63
CA VAL A 124 2.70 -0.37 7.02
C VAL A 124 3.00 0.69 8.07
N PHE A 125 4.21 1.23 8.03
CA PHE A 125 4.61 2.35 8.88
C PHE A 125 4.06 3.66 8.30
N LEU A 126 3.23 4.33 9.08
CA LEU A 126 2.72 5.67 8.78
C LEU A 126 3.66 6.69 9.41
N VAL A 127 4.62 7.19 8.63
CA VAL A 127 5.76 7.96 9.13
C VAL A 127 5.50 9.45 9.01
N GLN A 128 5.57 10.17 10.14
CA GLN A 128 5.53 11.63 10.21
C GLN A 128 6.67 12.15 11.10
N ALA A 129 7.16 13.36 10.82
CA ALA A 129 8.17 13.99 11.65
C ALA A 129 7.49 14.92 12.66
N LEU A 130 7.79 14.75 13.97
CA LEU A 130 7.16 15.48 15.06
C LEU A 130 7.34 17.00 14.97
N ALA A 131 8.51 17.46 14.61
CA ALA A 131 8.83 18.90 14.67
C ALA A 131 8.34 19.72 13.47
N GLU A 132 8.23 19.13 12.26
CA GLU A 132 8.06 19.89 11.02
C GLU A 132 6.95 19.40 10.11
N ASP A 133 6.48 18.18 10.28
CA ASP A 133 5.61 17.50 9.32
C ASP A 133 4.40 16.82 9.97
N TYR A 134 4.20 17.01 11.28
CA TYR A 134 3.03 16.43 11.94
C TYR A 134 1.73 17.06 11.41
N ASN A 135 0.82 16.22 10.93
CA ASN A 135 -0.47 16.65 10.41
C ASN A 135 -1.52 15.55 10.63
N PRO A 136 -2.47 15.75 11.57
CA PRO A 136 -3.51 14.78 11.92
C PRO A 136 -4.35 14.35 10.70
N ARG A 137 -4.70 15.29 9.82
CA ARG A 137 -5.57 15.02 8.65
C ARG A 137 -4.86 14.18 7.59
N ARG A 138 -3.54 14.31 7.50
CA ARG A 138 -2.73 13.41 6.65
C ARG A 138 -2.60 12.03 7.27
N LEU A 139 -2.50 11.94 8.60
CA LEU A 139 -2.49 10.67 9.32
C LEU A 139 -3.78 9.90 9.09
N GLU A 140 -4.95 10.55 9.25
CA GLU A 140 -6.25 9.95 8.96
C GLU A 140 -6.31 9.37 7.54
N ARG A 141 -5.83 10.12 6.55
CA ARG A 141 -5.75 9.63 5.17
C ARG A 141 -4.84 8.41 5.01
N TYR A 142 -3.70 8.39 5.69
CA TYR A 142 -2.79 7.24 5.66
C TYR A 142 -3.39 6.02 6.35
N LEU A 143 -4.13 6.20 7.44
CA LEU A 143 -4.88 5.13 8.11
C LEU A 143 -5.91 4.50 7.16
N VAL A 144 -6.71 5.31 6.48
CA VAL A 144 -7.68 4.83 5.49
C VAL A 144 -6.97 3.98 4.42
N LEU A 145 -5.85 4.47 3.86
CA LEU A 145 -5.09 3.73 2.84
C LEU A 145 -4.49 2.43 3.37
N ALA A 146 -4.05 2.41 4.62
CA ALA A 146 -3.49 1.24 5.27
C ALA A 146 -4.56 0.16 5.48
N TRP A 147 -5.67 0.52 6.09
CA TRP A 147 -6.79 -0.40 6.32
C TRP A 147 -7.35 -0.95 5.01
N GLU A 148 -7.51 -0.10 4.00
CA GLU A 148 -7.99 -0.50 2.68
C GLU A 148 -7.06 -1.51 2.00
N SER A 149 -5.76 -1.39 2.20
CA SER A 149 -4.78 -2.34 1.65
C SER A 149 -4.85 -3.73 2.30
N GLY A 150 -5.44 -3.83 3.49
CA GLY A 150 -5.43 -5.01 4.36
C GLY A 150 -4.15 -5.14 5.22
N ALA A 151 -3.18 -4.22 5.10
CA ALA A 151 -1.98 -4.22 5.93
C ALA A 151 -2.23 -3.59 7.30
N GLN A 152 -1.54 -4.07 8.34
CA GLN A 152 -1.66 -3.54 9.69
C GLN A 152 -0.92 -2.18 9.80
N PRO A 153 -1.60 -1.07 10.13
CA PRO A 153 -0.95 0.21 10.33
C PRO A 153 -0.16 0.25 11.64
N VAL A 154 0.95 0.98 11.61
CA VAL A 154 1.74 1.37 12.79
C VAL A 154 2.18 2.81 12.58
N VAL A 155 1.89 3.70 13.51
CA VAL A 155 2.32 5.08 13.43
C VAL A 155 3.75 5.23 13.95
N VAL A 156 4.61 5.85 13.16
CA VAL A 156 6.00 6.12 13.53
C VAL A 156 6.26 7.62 13.47
N LEU A 157 6.44 8.21 14.63
CA LEU A 157 6.71 9.65 14.81
C LEU A 157 8.23 9.84 14.91
N THR A 158 8.85 10.31 13.84
CA THR A 158 10.30 10.48 13.77
C THR A 158 10.73 11.87 14.27
N LYS A 159 12.05 12.06 14.41
CA LYS A 159 12.68 13.30 14.90
C LYS A 159 12.16 13.71 16.28
N ALA A 160 11.95 12.73 17.16
CA ALA A 160 11.50 12.98 18.54
C ALA A 160 12.46 13.88 19.32
N ASP A 161 13.75 13.81 19.01
CA ASP A 161 14.82 14.67 19.55
C ASP A 161 14.64 16.17 19.25
N LEU A 162 13.83 16.54 18.28
CA LEU A 162 13.56 17.93 17.89
C LEU A 162 12.23 18.46 18.44
N SER A 163 11.42 17.64 19.11
CA SER A 163 10.11 18.03 19.63
C SER A 163 10.21 18.38 21.12
N GLY A 164 9.56 19.47 21.50
CA GLY A 164 9.44 19.87 22.93
C GLY A 164 8.26 19.19 23.65
N ASP A 165 7.35 18.54 22.92
CA ASP A 165 6.14 17.90 23.47
C ASP A 165 5.85 16.58 22.75
N VAL A 166 6.69 15.59 22.98
CA VAL A 166 6.52 14.25 22.38
C VAL A 166 5.30 13.55 22.96
N GLU A 167 5.10 13.62 24.28
CA GLU A 167 4.01 12.92 24.99
C GLU A 167 2.64 13.45 24.57
N GLY A 168 2.48 14.77 24.49
CA GLY A 168 1.23 15.40 24.06
C GLY A 168 0.84 15.02 22.63
N ILE A 169 1.81 15.01 21.70
CA ILE A 169 1.55 14.61 20.30
C ILE A 169 1.25 13.11 20.21
N VAL A 170 1.94 12.25 20.97
CA VAL A 170 1.63 10.81 21.02
C VAL A 170 0.21 10.59 21.51
N ALA A 171 -0.22 11.25 22.59
CA ALA A 171 -1.58 11.14 23.11
C ALA A 171 -2.64 11.60 22.09
N GLU A 172 -2.38 12.71 21.38
CA GLU A 172 -3.24 13.15 20.28
C GLU A 172 -3.34 12.10 19.17
N VAL A 173 -2.20 11.54 18.72
CA VAL A 173 -2.16 10.50 17.70
C VAL A 173 -2.91 9.24 18.13
N GLU A 174 -2.76 8.79 19.37
CA GLU A 174 -3.49 7.64 19.92
C GLU A 174 -5.00 7.86 19.94
N SER A 175 -5.45 9.11 20.15
CA SER A 175 -6.87 9.45 20.08
C SER A 175 -7.44 9.41 18.66
N ILE A 176 -6.61 9.65 17.64
CA ILE A 176 -6.99 9.59 16.21
C ILE A 176 -6.90 8.17 15.68
N ALA A 177 -5.85 7.45 16.04
CA ALA A 177 -5.48 6.12 15.54
C ALA A 177 -5.80 5.05 16.60
N VAL A 178 -7.05 4.95 17.01
CA VAL A 178 -7.50 4.03 18.08
C VAL A 178 -7.11 2.59 17.75
N GLY A 179 -6.45 1.91 18.70
CA GLY A 179 -6.01 0.53 18.52
C GLY A 179 -4.79 0.34 17.59
N VAL A 180 -4.21 1.41 17.08
CA VAL A 180 -3.00 1.38 16.24
C VAL A 180 -1.78 1.67 17.10
N PRO A 181 -0.70 0.84 17.06
CA PRO A 181 0.53 1.12 17.80
C PRO A 181 1.16 2.44 17.35
N VAL A 182 1.63 3.23 18.32
CA VAL A 182 2.32 4.51 18.08
C VAL A 182 3.71 4.45 18.69
N HIS A 183 4.74 4.79 17.90
CA HIS A 183 6.13 4.82 18.33
C HIS A 183 6.76 6.17 18.02
N ALA A 184 7.25 6.86 19.04
CA ALA A 184 8.11 8.03 18.87
C ALA A 184 9.58 7.57 18.81
N VAL A 185 10.31 8.02 17.79
CA VAL A 185 11.69 7.58 17.53
C VAL A 185 12.60 8.75 17.12
N SER A 186 13.87 8.63 17.45
CA SER A 186 14.92 9.51 16.95
C SER A 186 15.99 8.70 16.20
N ASN A 187 16.15 8.95 14.91
CA ASN A 187 17.23 8.36 14.14
C ASN A 187 18.61 8.91 14.53
N MET A 188 18.67 10.07 15.21
CA MET A 188 19.91 10.73 15.60
C MET A 188 20.44 10.17 16.93
N THR A 189 19.55 9.91 17.89
CA THR A 189 19.93 9.40 19.21
C THR A 189 19.80 7.87 19.29
N GLY A 190 19.07 7.25 18.38
CA GLY A 190 18.72 5.83 18.41
C GLY A 190 17.53 5.51 19.33
N GLU A 191 16.96 6.49 20.00
CA GLU A 191 15.84 6.31 20.92
C GLU A 191 14.60 5.76 20.19
N GLY A 192 13.93 4.78 20.78
CA GLY A 192 12.71 4.16 20.26
C GLY A 192 12.90 3.22 19.05
N ILE A 193 14.07 3.20 18.40
CA ILE A 193 14.32 2.40 17.17
C ILE A 193 14.12 0.90 17.44
N ASP A 194 14.59 0.40 18.57
CA ASP A 194 14.52 -1.03 18.90
C ASP A 194 13.08 -1.53 19.06
N ALA A 195 12.13 -0.68 19.41
CA ALA A 195 10.71 -1.01 19.48
C ALA A 195 10.10 -1.38 18.10
N LEU A 196 10.75 -0.97 17.01
CA LEU A 196 10.31 -1.27 15.65
C LEU A 196 10.87 -2.59 15.10
N ARG A 197 11.92 -3.16 15.72
CA ARG A 197 12.55 -4.42 15.24
C ARG A 197 11.60 -5.62 15.17
N PRO A 198 10.64 -5.81 16.11
CA PRO A 198 9.70 -6.94 16.05
C PRO A 198 8.84 -6.98 14.77
N TYR A 199 8.58 -5.84 14.13
CA TYR A 199 7.83 -5.80 12.87
C TYR A 199 8.61 -6.40 11.69
N PHE A 200 9.94 -6.50 11.80
CA PHE A 200 10.83 -7.14 10.83
C PHE A 200 11.20 -8.57 11.25
N ALA A 201 10.35 -9.25 12.00
CA ALA A 201 10.53 -10.66 12.28
C ALA A 201 10.67 -11.48 10.98
N PRO A 202 11.28 -12.68 11.00
CA PRO A 202 11.36 -13.55 9.83
C PRO A 202 10.00 -13.70 9.15
N ASN A 203 9.97 -13.70 7.83
CA ASN A 203 8.79 -13.79 6.97
C ASN A 203 7.83 -12.56 6.96
N ARG A 204 8.15 -11.49 7.68
CA ARG A 204 7.33 -10.27 7.69
C ARG A 204 7.83 -9.26 6.67
N THR A 205 6.87 -8.57 6.07
CA THR A 205 7.14 -7.50 5.11
C THR A 205 6.57 -6.19 5.63
N VAL A 206 7.43 -5.19 5.73
CA VAL A 206 7.08 -3.84 6.16
C VAL A 206 7.19 -2.88 4.98
N ALA A 207 6.22 -2.00 4.82
CA ALA A 207 6.31 -0.86 3.91
C ALA A 207 6.18 0.46 4.69
N ALA A 208 6.46 1.61 4.07
CA ALA A 208 6.33 2.90 4.74
C ALA A 208 5.62 3.95 3.88
N LEU A 209 4.60 4.57 4.45
CA LEU A 209 3.93 5.77 3.95
C LEU A 209 4.43 7.01 4.70
N GLY A 210 4.58 8.11 4.02
CA GLY A 210 4.99 9.38 4.65
C GLY A 210 5.58 10.34 3.64
N SER A 211 5.60 11.63 3.99
CA SER A 211 6.13 12.72 3.15
C SER A 211 7.62 12.56 2.83
N SER A 212 8.12 13.36 1.89
CA SER A 212 9.57 13.45 1.67
C SER A 212 10.25 14.11 2.85
N GLY A 213 11.42 13.60 3.25
CA GLY A 213 12.21 14.22 4.33
C GLY A 213 11.77 13.89 5.75
N VAL A 214 10.71 13.06 5.95
CA VAL A 214 10.31 12.61 7.30
C VAL A 214 11.25 11.56 7.92
N GLY A 215 12.31 11.14 7.24
CA GLY A 215 13.30 10.24 7.79
C GLY A 215 13.09 8.74 7.52
N LYS A 216 12.24 8.34 6.55
CA LYS A 216 11.99 6.93 6.21
C LYS A 216 13.26 6.16 5.87
N SER A 217 14.06 6.66 4.90
CA SER A 217 15.30 6.00 4.48
C SER A 217 16.31 5.90 5.64
N THR A 218 16.42 6.95 6.44
CA THR A 218 17.29 6.95 7.62
C THR A 218 16.81 5.93 8.65
N LEU A 219 15.50 5.83 8.87
CA LEU A 219 14.90 4.85 9.78
C LEU A 219 15.21 3.42 9.35
N ILE A 220 15.05 3.11 8.06
CA ILE A 220 15.33 1.77 7.54
C ILE A 220 16.83 1.44 7.63
N ASN A 221 17.71 2.39 7.34
CA ASN A 221 19.14 2.21 7.52
C ASN A 221 19.51 1.98 8.99
N SER A 222 18.89 2.70 9.93
CA SER A 222 19.11 2.50 11.38
C SER A 222 18.63 1.11 11.82
N LEU A 223 17.50 0.62 11.31
CA LEU A 223 16.98 -0.71 11.60
C LEU A 223 17.84 -1.82 10.96
N SER A 224 18.35 -1.58 9.77
CA SER A 224 19.22 -2.52 9.04
C SER A 224 20.63 -2.57 9.60
N GLY A 225 21.09 -1.52 10.27
CA GLY A 225 22.49 -1.40 10.71
C GLY A 225 23.47 -1.17 9.56
N GLU A 226 22.98 -1.02 8.34
CA GLU A 226 23.74 -0.80 7.11
C GLU A 226 23.03 0.23 6.22
N GLU A 227 23.77 0.88 5.33
CA GLU A 227 23.18 1.82 4.35
C GLU A 227 22.53 1.05 3.18
N VAL A 228 21.33 0.51 3.40
CA VAL A 228 20.55 -0.22 2.37
C VAL A 228 19.73 0.72 1.50
N MET A 229 19.44 1.93 1.98
CA MET A 229 18.71 2.96 1.26
C MET A 229 19.55 4.23 1.12
N ALA A 230 19.58 4.80 -0.09
CA ALA A 230 20.23 6.09 -0.29
C ALA A 230 19.53 7.21 0.50
N THR A 231 20.26 7.86 1.37
CA THR A 231 19.83 9.06 2.10
C THR A 231 20.25 10.29 1.32
N GLY A 232 19.30 11.11 0.86
CA GLY A 232 19.58 12.39 0.19
C GLY A 232 19.27 13.56 1.10
N ASP A 233 20.16 14.53 1.18
CA ASP A 233 19.90 15.83 1.82
C ASP A 233 18.67 16.49 1.18
N VAL A 234 17.71 16.87 2.01
CA VAL A 234 16.56 17.69 1.59
C VAL A 234 17.10 19.06 1.20
N ARG A 235 17.15 19.37 -0.09
CA ARG A 235 17.45 20.73 -0.54
C ARG A 235 16.40 21.69 0.00
N ARG A 236 16.81 22.88 0.44
CA ARG A 236 15.97 23.98 0.98
C ARG A 236 14.81 24.42 0.05
N ASP A 237 14.77 23.93 -1.20
CA ASP A 237 13.76 24.26 -2.21
C ASP A 237 12.60 23.24 -2.27
N GLY A 238 12.55 22.25 -1.37
CA GLY A 238 11.45 21.27 -1.27
C GLY A 238 11.36 20.28 -2.46
N ARG A 239 12.28 20.36 -3.44
CA ARG A 239 12.34 19.44 -4.59
C ARG A 239 13.41 18.39 -4.36
N GLY A 240 13.13 17.40 -3.53
CA GLY A 240 13.96 16.22 -3.36
C GLY A 240 14.06 15.44 -4.68
N ARG A 241 15.27 15.28 -5.20
CA ARG A 241 15.52 14.35 -6.32
C ARG A 241 15.39 12.95 -5.73
N HIS A 242 14.33 12.22 -6.11
CA HIS A 242 14.16 10.82 -5.72
C HIS A 242 15.34 10.00 -6.23
N THR A 243 16.15 9.50 -5.32
CA THR A 243 17.30 8.65 -5.63
C THR A 243 16.87 7.22 -5.98
N THR A 244 15.71 6.77 -5.49
CA THR A 244 15.18 5.43 -5.74
C THR A 244 14.12 5.47 -6.84
N THR A 245 14.45 4.95 -8.02
CA THR A 245 13.53 4.83 -9.17
C THR A 245 12.95 3.42 -9.31
N ARG A 246 13.42 2.47 -8.49
CA ARG A 246 13.01 1.06 -8.52
C ARG A 246 12.09 0.75 -7.34
N ARG A 247 11.17 -0.17 -7.56
CA ARG A 247 10.39 -0.83 -6.51
C ARG A 247 11.14 -2.10 -6.17
N GLU A 248 11.45 -2.28 -4.89
CA GLU A 248 12.33 -3.36 -4.46
C GLU A 248 11.94 -3.92 -3.09
N LEU A 249 12.04 -5.23 -2.95
CA LEU A 249 11.88 -5.94 -1.70
C LEU A 249 13.27 -6.15 -1.08
N ILE A 250 13.60 -5.37 -0.06
CA ILE A 250 14.91 -5.29 0.56
C ILE A 250 14.95 -6.19 1.80
N PRO A 251 15.85 -7.19 1.89
CA PRO A 251 15.99 -7.96 3.11
C PRO A 251 16.59 -7.10 4.23
N VAL A 252 16.01 -7.22 5.44
CA VAL A 252 16.48 -6.53 6.64
C VAL A 252 17.15 -7.53 7.56
N PRO A 253 18.33 -7.21 8.14
CA PRO A 253 18.97 -8.05 9.16
C PRO A 253 17.99 -8.35 10.30
N GLY A 254 17.86 -9.63 10.65
CA GLY A 254 16.84 -10.10 11.58
C GLY A 254 15.76 -10.95 10.90
N GLY A 255 15.63 -10.89 9.57
CA GLY A 255 14.94 -11.87 8.75
C GLY A 255 13.66 -11.43 8.05
N GLY A 256 13.22 -10.20 8.24
CA GLY A 256 12.08 -9.60 7.50
C GLY A 256 12.51 -8.85 6.25
N PHE A 257 11.54 -8.25 5.58
CA PHE A 257 11.74 -7.46 4.36
C PHE A 257 11.17 -6.05 4.52
N PHE A 258 11.88 -5.09 3.93
CA PHE A 258 11.33 -3.76 3.68
C PHE A 258 10.97 -3.62 2.21
N LEU A 259 9.77 -3.15 1.92
CA LEU A 259 9.32 -2.90 0.57
C LEU A 259 9.43 -1.41 0.26
N ASP A 260 10.47 -1.03 -0.52
CA ASP A 260 10.64 0.34 -0.98
C ASP A 260 9.87 0.56 -2.28
N THR A 261 8.90 1.44 -2.22
CA THR A 261 8.05 1.73 -3.37
C THR A 261 7.97 3.24 -3.59
N PRO A 262 8.78 3.79 -4.51
CA PRO A 262 8.58 5.16 -4.99
C PRO A 262 7.20 5.23 -5.64
N GLY A 263 6.29 5.98 -5.08
CA GLY A 263 4.90 6.07 -5.56
C GLY A 263 3.84 5.69 -4.52
N MET A 264 4.22 5.08 -3.40
CA MET A 264 3.30 4.96 -2.25
C MET A 264 2.90 6.33 -1.67
N ARG A 265 3.63 7.39 -2.00
CA ARG A 265 3.28 8.78 -1.65
C ARG A 265 2.10 9.32 -2.46
N GLU A 266 1.91 8.78 -3.67
CA GLU A 266 0.88 9.18 -4.64
C GLU A 266 -0.35 8.27 -4.58
N LEU A 267 -0.48 7.44 -3.52
CA LEU A 267 -1.64 6.59 -3.33
C LEU A 267 -2.88 7.47 -3.22
N GLN A 268 -3.84 7.18 -4.06
CA GLN A 268 -5.17 7.75 -4.02
C GLN A 268 -6.09 6.73 -3.36
N LEU A 269 -7.13 7.24 -2.72
CA LEU A 269 -8.22 6.38 -2.26
C LEU A 269 -8.76 5.66 -3.51
N ALA A 270 -8.69 4.33 -3.50
CA ALA A 270 -9.34 3.48 -4.48
C ALA A 270 -10.41 2.75 -3.70
N GLU A 271 -11.59 2.55 -4.13
CA GLU A 271 -12.69 1.75 -3.52
C GLU A 271 -12.65 1.58 -1.97
N ALA A 272 -12.31 2.65 -1.23
CA ALA A 272 -11.86 2.65 0.16
C ALA A 272 -13.02 2.73 1.18
N SER A 273 -14.11 2.00 1.00
CA SER A 273 -15.26 2.06 1.91
C SER A 273 -14.96 1.46 3.30
N GLY A 274 -14.18 0.38 3.35
CA GLY A 274 -13.80 -0.29 4.60
C GLY A 274 -12.82 0.55 5.43
N GLY A 275 -11.76 1.06 4.81
CA GLY A 275 -10.75 1.85 5.50
C GLY A 275 -11.28 3.14 6.13
N ILE A 276 -12.32 3.78 5.54
CA ILE A 276 -12.98 4.94 6.14
C ILE A 276 -13.72 4.53 7.42
N THR A 277 -14.44 3.42 7.40
CA THR A 277 -15.18 2.93 8.57
C THR A 277 -14.25 2.65 9.75
N GLU A 278 -13.16 1.94 9.51
CA GLU A 278 -12.15 1.63 10.54
C GLU A 278 -11.47 2.90 11.10
N THR A 279 -11.10 3.84 10.21
CA THR A 279 -10.40 5.06 10.62
C THR A 279 -11.29 6.02 11.41
N PHE A 280 -12.59 6.07 11.09
CA PHE A 280 -13.57 7.00 11.66
C PHE A 280 -14.69 6.25 12.37
N GLU A 281 -14.34 5.20 13.13
CA GLU A 281 -15.30 4.39 13.87
C GLU A 281 -16.14 5.25 14.83
N ASP A 282 -15.52 6.21 15.52
CA ASP A 282 -16.17 7.20 16.37
C ASP A 282 -17.26 8.00 15.64
N VAL A 283 -16.98 8.42 14.40
CA VAL A 283 -17.95 9.18 13.57
C VAL A 283 -19.05 8.26 13.06
N THR A 284 -18.71 7.03 12.65
CA THR A 284 -19.69 6.07 12.11
C THR A 284 -20.62 5.55 13.20
N GLU A 285 -20.14 5.36 14.44
CA GLU A 285 -20.95 5.02 15.59
C GLU A 285 -21.94 6.16 15.94
N LEU A 286 -21.46 7.41 15.96
CA LEU A 286 -22.35 8.58 16.16
C LEU A 286 -23.42 8.67 15.05
N ALA A 287 -23.05 8.42 13.81
CA ALA A 287 -23.99 8.44 12.69
C ALA A 287 -25.08 7.38 12.82
N ALA A 288 -24.74 6.20 13.38
CA ALA A 288 -25.71 5.13 13.64
C ALA A 288 -26.73 5.48 14.74
N LEU A 289 -26.43 6.44 15.62
CA LEU A 289 -27.32 6.92 16.68
C LEU A 289 -28.31 7.99 16.21
N CYS A 290 -28.23 8.45 14.96
CA CYS A 290 -29.16 9.43 14.41
C CYS A 290 -30.58 8.90 14.40
N ARG A 291 -31.55 9.79 14.63
CA ARG A 291 -32.99 9.46 14.61
C ARG A 291 -33.46 8.88 13.27
N PHE A 292 -32.89 9.36 12.16
CA PHE A 292 -33.25 8.94 10.80
C PHE A 292 -32.11 8.16 10.17
N SER A 293 -32.42 7.04 9.53
CA SER A 293 -31.42 6.19 8.85
C SER A 293 -30.82 6.83 7.60
N ASP A 294 -31.48 7.82 7.02
CA ASP A 294 -31.06 8.62 5.86
C ASP A 294 -30.57 10.03 6.25
N CYS A 295 -30.15 10.22 7.49
CA CYS A 295 -29.68 11.50 8.01
C CYS A 295 -28.48 12.00 7.21
N ALA A 296 -28.57 13.20 6.64
CA ALA A 296 -27.46 13.84 5.94
C ALA A 296 -26.54 14.65 6.88
N HIS A 297 -26.82 14.65 8.18
CA HIS A 297 -26.05 15.32 9.24
C HIS A 297 -25.87 16.83 9.01
N GLN A 298 -26.91 17.51 8.50
CA GLN A 298 -26.89 18.96 8.27
C GLN A 298 -27.74 19.72 9.27
N SER A 299 -29.06 19.49 9.24
CA SER A 299 -30.02 20.24 10.07
C SER A 299 -31.15 19.37 10.60
N GLU A 300 -31.06 18.06 10.45
CA GLU A 300 -32.11 17.12 10.82
C GLU A 300 -32.28 17.08 12.35
N PRO A 301 -33.53 17.10 12.85
CA PRO A 301 -33.80 17.04 14.27
C PRO A 301 -33.44 15.65 14.84
N GLY A 302 -32.68 15.63 15.94
CA GLY A 302 -32.19 14.39 16.55
C GLY A 302 -31.00 13.77 15.81
N CYS A 303 -30.20 14.61 15.13
CA CYS A 303 -28.92 14.21 14.55
C CYS A 303 -27.84 14.13 15.63
N ALA A 304 -27.37 12.91 15.96
CA ALA A 304 -26.36 12.69 16.98
C ALA A 304 -24.99 13.31 16.59
N VAL A 305 -24.63 13.32 15.32
CA VAL A 305 -23.39 13.96 14.83
C VAL A 305 -23.42 15.47 15.07
N GLN A 306 -24.56 16.15 14.78
CA GLN A 306 -24.69 17.58 15.03
C GLN A 306 -24.74 17.93 16.52
N GLU A 307 -25.18 17.01 17.35
CA GLU A 307 -25.16 17.15 18.79
C GLU A 307 -23.72 17.05 19.32
N ALA A 308 -22.99 16.02 18.89
CA ALA A 308 -21.59 15.82 19.26
C ALA A 308 -20.66 16.97 18.79
N LEU A 309 -20.95 17.58 17.63
CA LEU A 309 -20.25 18.79 17.18
C LEU A 309 -20.54 20.02 18.05
N ARG A 310 -21.79 20.16 18.56
CA ARG A 310 -22.19 21.30 19.41
C ARG A 310 -21.67 21.21 20.83
N ASP A 311 -21.59 20.02 21.38
CA ASP A 311 -21.10 19.80 22.76
C ASP A 311 -19.57 19.57 22.83
N GLY A 312 -18.90 19.48 21.67
CA GLY A 312 -17.47 19.33 21.55
C GLY A 312 -16.96 17.88 21.69
N THR A 313 -17.86 16.89 21.74
CA THR A 313 -17.48 15.47 21.78
C THR A 313 -16.85 15.01 20.46
N LEU A 314 -17.30 15.59 19.33
CA LEU A 314 -16.69 15.38 18.01
C LEU A 314 -15.97 16.65 17.54
N ASP A 315 -14.66 16.51 17.23
CA ASP A 315 -13.87 17.60 16.65
C ASP A 315 -14.42 18.01 15.27
N PRO A 316 -14.73 19.31 15.04
CA PRO A 316 -15.21 19.82 13.76
C PRO A 316 -14.23 19.57 12.59
N GLU A 317 -12.93 19.59 12.84
CA GLU A 317 -11.93 19.31 11.81
C GLU A 317 -11.93 17.82 11.43
N ARG A 318 -12.09 16.91 12.42
CA ARG A 318 -12.22 15.47 12.18
C ARG A 318 -13.47 15.16 11.34
N TRP A 319 -14.60 15.78 11.67
CA TRP A 319 -15.82 15.69 10.86
C TRP A 319 -15.62 16.19 9.42
N THR A 320 -14.93 17.32 9.26
CA THR A 320 -14.61 17.87 7.93
C THR A 320 -13.72 16.92 7.13
N SER A 321 -12.72 16.31 7.77
CA SER A 321 -11.84 15.31 7.15
C SER A 321 -12.63 14.09 6.69
N TYR A 322 -13.47 13.51 7.56
CA TYR A 322 -14.36 12.40 7.21
C TYR A 322 -15.21 12.70 5.98
N ARG A 323 -15.93 13.83 5.96
CA ARG A 323 -16.75 14.22 4.83
C ARG A 323 -15.97 14.41 3.54
N LYS A 324 -14.78 14.97 3.63
CA LYS A 324 -13.88 15.16 2.48
C LYS A 324 -13.48 13.81 1.89
N LEU A 325 -13.04 12.88 2.72
CA LEU A 325 -12.61 11.54 2.28
C LEU A 325 -13.78 10.74 1.70
N GLN A 326 -14.96 10.80 2.32
CA GLN A 326 -16.19 10.22 1.74
C GLN A 326 -16.54 10.83 0.37
N GLY A 327 -16.42 12.14 0.23
CA GLY A 327 -16.67 12.84 -1.02
C GLY A 327 -15.69 12.45 -2.14
N GLU A 328 -14.40 12.28 -1.80
CA GLU A 328 -13.37 11.79 -2.71
C GLU A 328 -13.70 10.35 -3.17
N LEU A 329 -14.09 9.47 -2.25
CA LEU A 329 -14.48 8.09 -2.54
C LEU A 329 -15.69 8.02 -3.47
N ALA A 330 -16.77 8.72 -3.12
CA ALA A 330 -17.98 8.76 -3.95
C ALA A 330 -17.75 9.34 -5.35
N MET A 331 -16.78 10.26 -5.49
CA MET A 331 -16.37 10.77 -6.80
C MET A 331 -15.62 9.71 -7.60
N LEU A 332 -14.76 8.92 -6.93
CA LEU A 332 -14.00 7.85 -7.55
C LEU A 332 -14.91 6.72 -8.05
N GLU A 333 -15.85 6.26 -7.22
CA GLU A 333 -16.85 5.26 -7.55
C GLU A 333 -17.65 5.67 -8.78
N ARG A 334 -18.14 6.93 -8.82
CA ARG A 334 -18.85 7.45 -9.98
C ARG A 334 -18.01 7.44 -11.26
N LYS A 335 -16.70 7.69 -11.16
CA LYS A 335 -15.79 7.63 -12.32
C LYS A 335 -15.60 6.20 -12.79
N LEU A 336 -15.45 5.24 -11.87
CA LEU A 336 -15.29 3.82 -12.18
C LEU A 336 -16.55 3.25 -12.81
N ASP A 337 -17.73 3.56 -12.27
CA ASP A 337 -19.03 3.18 -12.83
C ASP A 337 -19.26 3.75 -14.24
N ALA A 338 -18.92 5.02 -14.46
CA ALA A 338 -19.02 5.63 -15.77
C ALA A 338 -18.10 4.95 -16.79
N ARG A 339 -16.91 4.51 -16.33
CA ARG A 339 -15.93 3.74 -17.10
C ARG A 339 -16.48 2.36 -17.46
N ALA A 340 -16.96 1.59 -16.46
CA ALA A 340 -17.52 0.27 -16.66
C ALA A 340 -18.64 0.30 -17.71
N ARG A 341 -19.57 1.24 -17.59
CA ARG A 341 -20.66 1.48 -18.56
C ARG A 341 -20.16 1.87 -19.96
N ALA A 342 -19.04 2.61 -20.04
CA ALA A 342 -18.47 3.00 -21.34
C ALA A 342 -17.77 1.80 -22.03
N GLU A 343 -17.09 0.95 -21.28
CA GLU A 343 -16.45 -0.27 -21.78
C GLU A 343 -17.49 -1.30 -22.25
N GLU A 344 -18.54 -1.49 -21.48
CA GLU A 344 -19.67 -2.37 -21.86
C GLU A 344 -20.32 -1.89 -23.16
N ARG A 345 -20.57 -0.58 -23.31
CA ARG A 345 -21.05 -0.01 -24.57
C ARG A 345 -20.07 -0.25 -25.75
N LYS A 346 -18.76 -0.18 -25.50
CA LYS A 346 -17.75 -0.49 -26.55
C LYS A 346 -17.76 -1.96 -26.93
N LYS A 347 -17.83 -2.89 -25.97
CA LYS A 347 -17.94 -4.33 -26.19
C LYS A 347 -19.21 -4.64 -27.03
N TRP A 348 -20.32 -4.08 -26.67
CA TRP A 348 -21.59 -4.22 -27.39
C TRP A 348 -21.54 -3.72 -28.83
N ARG A 349 -20.92 -2.55 -29.05
CA ARG A 349 -20.72 -2.00 -30.42
C ARG A 349 -19.81 -2.89 -31.26
N ARG A 350 -18.76 -3.47 -30.68
CA ARG A 350 -17.86 -4.41 -31.39
C ARG A 350 -18.61 -5.69 -31.75
N PHE A 351 -19.36 -6.25 -30.83
CA PHE A 351 -20.16 -7.45 -31.04
C PHE A 351 -21.23 -7.24 -32.15
N SER A 352 -21.99 -6.14 -32.08
CA SER A 352 -22.99 -5.80 -33.10
C SER A 352 -22.38 -5.55 -34.48
N LYS A 353 -21.15 -5.01 -34.54
CA LYS A 353 -20.44 -4.80 -35.82
C LYS A 353 -19.90 -6.11 -36.40
N ALA A 354 -19.46 -7.06 -35.55
CA ALA A 354 -19.06 -8.40 -36.01
C ALA A 354 -20.25 -9.18 -36.59
N GLN A 355 -21.39 -9.23 -35.87
CA GLN A 355 -22.59 -9.90 -36.36
C GLN A 355 -23.12 -9.33 -37.69
N ARG A 356 -22.96 -8.03 -37.95
CA ARG A 356 -23.33 -7.42 -39.24
C ARG A 356 -22.36 -7.77 -40.39
N LYS A 357 -21.13 -8.18 -40.09
CA LYS A 357 -20.15 -8.62 -41.08
C LYS A 357 -20.37 -10.07 -41.51
N ASP A 358 -20.90 -10.90 -40.60
CA ASP A 358 -21.17 -12.33 -40.89
C ASP A 358 -22.56 -12.53 -41.55
N ALA A 359 -23.32 -11.47 -41.75
CA ALA A 359 -24.68 -11.48 -42.32
C ALA A 359 -24.69 -10.99 -43.80
N TRP A 360 -23.53 -10.85 -44.44
CA TRP A 360 -23.31 -10.58 -45.89
C TRP A 360 -22.31 -11.62 -46.41
#